data_dbf117d57a833fdf56c2eb26965ef531
#
_entry.id   dbf117d57a833fdf56c2eb26965ef531
#
_cell.length_a   1.000
_cell.length_b   1.000
_cell.length_c   1.000
_cell.angle_alpha   90.00
_cell.angle_beta   90.00
_cell.angle_gamma   90.00
#
_symmetry.space_group_name_H-M   'P 1'
#
loop_
_entity.id
_entity.type
_entity.pdbx_description
1 polymer ?
#
loop_
_entity_poly.entity_id
_entity_poly.type
_entity_poly.pdbx_seq_one_letter_code
_entity_poly.pdbx_strand_id
1 'polypeptide(L)'
;CQSVQEAVATAHMAREVFDTPWIKLELIGDDDTLQPDVFQLVEAAKMLIDDGFYVLPYCTEDLIACRRLLDAGCRALMPWAAPIGTGLGVVHEYALRVLRERLPDTPLIIDAGLGLPSQAAQVMEWGYDAVLLNTAVSRSGNPVDMARAFSLAVASGRLAHQACPVPPREQAQASTPTVGQPFWHSAEY
;
A
#
# COMPACT_ATOMS: atom_id res chain seq x y z
N CYS A 1 -8.86 -17.17 -6.59
CA CYS A 1 -8.61 -18.57 -6.22
C CYS A 1 -8.97 -18.80 -4.75
N GLN A 2 -9.48 -19.98 -4.43
CA GLN A 2 -9.91 -20.35 -3.08
C GLN A 2 -9.09 -21.51 -2.49
N SER A 3 -8.13 -22.04 -3.26
CA SER A 3 -7.22 -23.09 -2.79
C SER A 3 -5.81 -22.91 -3.34
N VAL A 4 -4.84 -23.50 -2.65
CA VAL A 4 -3.43 -23.52 -3.08
C VAL A 4 -3.28 -24.15 -4.45
N GLN A 5 -3.94 -25.29 -4.67
CA GLN A 5 -3.85 -26.05 -5.93
C GLN A 5 -4.39 -25.23 -7.10
N GLU A 6 -5.52 -24.57 -6.92
CA GLU A 6 -6.12 -23.70 -7.93
C GLU A 6 -5.20 -22.52 -8.26
N ALA A 7 -4.65 -21.86 -7.24
CA ALA A 7 -3.76 -20.72 -7.41
C ALA A 7 -2.47 -21.10 -8.16
N VAL A 8 -1.85 -22.22 -7.78
CA VAL A 8 -0.63 -22.73 -8.44
C VAL A 8 -0.91 -23.13 -9.90
N ALA A 9 -1.99 -23.87 -10.15
CA ALA A 9 -2.36 -24.26 -11.51
C ALA A 9 -2.65 -23.03 -12.39
N THR A 10 -3.38 -22.04 -11.85
CA THR A 10 -3.69 -20.79 -12.57
C THR A 10 -2.41 -20.01 -12.90
N ALA A 11 -1.47 -19.92 -11.96
CA ALA A 11 -0.20 -19.24 -12.17
C ALA A 11 0.63 -19.89 -13.28
N HIS A 12 0.71 -21.22 -13.31
CA HIS A 12 1.40 -21.95 -14.37
C HIS A 12 0.75 -21.71 -15.74
N MET A 13 -0.58 -21.78 -15.83
CA MET A 13 -1.28 -21.46 -17.07
C MET A 13 -1.03 -20.00 -17.52
N ALA A 14 -1.05 -19.06 -16.58
CA ALA A 14 -0.77 -17.66 -16.90
C ALA A 14 0.66 -17.48 -17.43
N ARG A 15 1.65 -18.15 -16.87
CA ARG A 15 3.03 -18.13 -17.35
C ARG A 15 3.15 -18.65 -18.80
N GLU A 16 2.48 -19.73 -19.10
CA GLU A 16 2.49 -20.29 -20.47
C GLU A 16 1.82 -19.34 -21.48
N VAL A 17 0.75 -18.65 -21.07
CA VAL A 17 0.00 -17.75 -21.97
C VAL A 17 0.71 -16.41 -22.16
N PHE A 18 1.28 -15.85 -21.11
CA PHE A 18 1.82 -14.48 -21.10
C PHE A 18 3.34 -14.42 -21.14
N ASP A 19 4.03 -15.56 -21.14
CA ASP A 19 5.50 -15.66 -21.14
C ASP A 19 6.15 -14.75 -20.07
N THR A 20 5.65 -14.82 -18.83
CA THR A 20 6.14 -14.00 -17.72
C THR A 20 6.22 -14.80 -16.42
N PRO A 21 7.31 -14.65 -15.64
CA PRO A 21 7.39 -15.24 -14.30
C PRO A 21 6.70 -14.40 -13.22
N TRP A 22 6.21 -13.22 -13.55
CA TRP A 22 5.54 -12.35 -12.58
C TRP A 22 4.09 -12.75 -12.38
N ILE A 23 3.68 -12.90 -11.12
CA ILE A 23 2.31 -13.23 -10.76
C ILE A 23 1.83 -12.44 -9.56
N LYS A 24 0.68 -11.77 -9.68
CA LYS A 24 -0.07 -11.29 -8.53
C LYS A 24 -0.88 -12.44 -7.97
N LEU A 25 -0.59 -12.82 -6.74
CA LEU A 25 -1.20 -13.96 -6.08
C LEU A 25 -2.32 -13.51 -5.15
N GLU A 26 -3.54 -13.96 -5.43
CA GLU A 26 -4.72 -13.74 -4.60
C GLU A 26 -5.33 -15.09 -4.20
N LEU A 27 -5.33 -15.38 -2.91
CA LEU A 27 -6.04 -16.49 -2.29
C LEU A 27 -7.09 -15.91 -1.36
N ILE A 28 -8.36 -16.05 -1.73
CA ILE A 28 -9.48 -15.45 -1.02
C ILE A 28 -10.05 -16.45 -0.03
N GLY A 29 -10.09 -16.04 1.24
CA GLY A 29 -10.60 -16.87 2.34
C GLY A 29 -12.08 -16.64 2.67
N ASP A 30 -12.61 -15.48 2.26
CA ASP A 30 -14.00 -15.10 2.51
C ASP A 30 -14.57 -14.33 1.31
N ASP A 31 -15.69 -14.82 0.77
CA ASP A 31 -16.28 -14.29 -0.47
C ASP A 31 -16.98 -12.93 -0.30
N ASP A 32 -17.42 -12.60 0.90
CA ASP A 32 -18.13 -11.34 1.16
C ASP A 32 -17.17 -10.17 1.39
N THR A 33 -16.07 -10.43 2.08
CA THR A 33 -15.05 -9.42 2.40
C THR A 33 -13.88 -9.41 1.41
N LEU A 34 -13.72 -10.47 0.61
CA LEU A 34 -12.56 -10.73 -0.23
C LEU A 34 -11.24 -10.65 0.54
N GLN A 35 -11.29 -11.03 1.83
CA GLN A 35 -10.12 -11.11 2.68
C GLN A 35 -9.25 -12.29 2.27
N PRO A 36 -7.92 -12.09 2.15
CA PRO A 36 -7.02 -13.18 1.81
C PRO A 36 -6.91 -14.21 2.93
N ASP A 37 -6.89 -15.50 2.55
CA ASP A 37 -6.49 -16.59 3.44
C ASP A 37 -4.97 -16.58 3.57
N VAL A 38 -4.48 -15.99 4.65
CA VAL A 38 -3.04 -15.81 4.88
C VAL A 38 -2.29 -17.12 4.97
N PHE A 39 -2.90 -18.18 5.51
CA PHE A 39 -2.22 -19.47 5.67
C PHE A 39 -1.98 -20.14 4.32
N GLN A 40 -3.01 -20.25 3.51
CA GLN A 40 -2.91 -20.79 2.16
C GLN A 40 -2.07 -19.89 1.23
N LEU A 41 -2.14 -18.56 1.43
CA LEU A 41 -1.35 -17.60 0.67
C LEU A 41 0.16 -17.83 0.84
N VAL A 42 0.63 -18.05 2.08
CA VAL A 42 2.03 -18.32 2.37
C VAL A 42 2.48 -19.65 1.73
N GLU A 43 1.63 -20.67 1.81
CA GLU A 43 1.91 -21.99 1.21
C GLU A 43 2.02 -21.88 -0.32
N ALA A 44 1.03 -21.27 -0.96
CA ALA A 44 1.03 -21.08 -2.42
C ALA A 44 2.20 -20.20 -2.89
N ALA A 45 2.51 -19.12 -2.16
CA ALA A 45 3.64 -18.26 -2.47
C ALA A 45 4.96 -19.02 -2.46
N LYS A 46 5.18 -19.87 -1.44
CA LYS A 46 6.38 -20.69 -1.35
C LYS A 46 6.50 -21.64 -2.54
N MET A 47 5.44 -22.36 -2.88
CA MET A 47 5.43 -23.29 -4.02
C MET A 47 5.76 -22.57 -5.34
N LEU A 48 5.12 -21.43 -5.59
CA LEU A 48 5.35 -20.66 -6.81
C LEU A 48 6.76 -20.09 -6.88
N ILE A 49 7.34 -19.67 -5.75
CA ILE A 49 8.73 -19.18 -5.71
C ILE A 49 9.70 -20.32 -5.99
N ASP A 50 9.48 -21.49 -5.40
CA ASP A 50 10.28 -22.69 -5.67
C ASP A 50 10.22 -23.09 -7.17
N ASP A 51 9.09 -22.79 -7.84
CA ASP A 51 8.87 -22.98 -9.29
C ASP A 51 9.39 -21.81 -10.16
N GLY A 52 10.08 -20.84 -9.56
CA GLY A 52 10.75 -19.73 -10.25
C GLY A 52 9.86 -18.52 -10.57
N PHE A 53 8.72 -18.36 -9.91
CA PHE A 53 7.90 -17.15 -10.04
C PHE A 53 8.40 -15.99 -9.18
N TYR A 54 8.16 -14.77 -9.65
CA TYR A 54 8.21 -13.54 -8.86
C TYR A 54 6.81 -13.25 -8.34
N VAL A 55 6.56 -13.58 -7.07
CA VAL A 55 5.23 -13.50 -6.47
C VAL A 55 4.99 -12.12 -5.84
N LEU A 56 3.88 -11.51 -6.21
CA LEU A 56 3.32 -10.30 -5.62
C LEU A 56 2.06 -10.68 -4.82
N PRO A 57 2.16 -10.96 -3.51
CA PRO A 57 1.06 -11.50 -2.74
C PRO A 57 0.11 -10.39 -2.26
N TYR A 58 -1.18 -10.50 -2.60
CA TYR A 58 -2.24 -9.72 -1.97
C TYR A 58 -2.45 -10.20 -0.54
N CYS A 59 -2.19 -9.35 0.43
CA CYS A 59 -2.24 -9.71 1.86
C CYS A 59 -2.93 -8.63 2.67
N THR A 60 -3.17 -8.92 3.95
CA THR A 60 -3.61 -7.94 4.93
C THR A 60 -2.43 -7.10 5.43
N GLU A 61 -2.72 -6.08 6.24
CA GLU A 61 -1.74 -5.24 6.94
C GLU A 61 -1.08 -5.93 8.15
N ASP A 62 -1.32 -7.23 8.35
CA ASP A 62 -0.74 -8.00 9.44
C ASP A 62 0.77 -8.19 9.26
N LEU A 63 1.54 -7.63 10.20
CA LEU A 63 3.01 -7.69 10.16
C LEU A 63 3.56 -9.13 10.20
N ILE A 64 2.91 -10.03 10.95
CA ILE A 64 3.38 -11.41 11.08
C ILE A 64 3.12 -12.18 9.80
N ALA A 65 1.96 -11.99 9.20
CA ALA A 65 1.64 -12.54 7.88
C ALA A 65 2.62 -12.05 6.81
N CYS A 66 2.89 -10.76 6.79
CA CYS A 66 3.85 -10.14 5.88
C CYS A 66 5.27 -10.72 6.05
N ARG A 67 5.74 -10.92 7.28
CA ARG A 67 7.04 -11.57 7.54
C ARG A 67 7.09 -13.00 7.05
N ARG A 68 6.03 -13.79 7.25
CA ARG A 68 5.96 -15.16 6.73
C ARG A 68 6.02 -15.21 5.20
N LEU A 69 5.41 -14.25 4.51
CA LEU A 69 5.52 -14.13 3.06
C LEU A 69 6.95 -13.80 2.62
N LEU A 70 7.65 -12.93 3.34
CA LEU A 70 9.07 -12.65 3.09
C LEU A 70 9.95 -13.87 3.36
N ASP A 71 9.70 -14.58 4.47
CA ASP A 71 10.41 -15.83 4.81
C ASP A 71 10.16 -16.93 3.75
N ALA A 72 8.98 -16.94 3.11
CA ALA A 72 8.68 -17.80 1.98
C ALA A 72 9.42 -17.41 0.70
N GLY A 73 10.04 -16.21 0.64
CA GLY A 73 10.86 -15.74 -0.47
C GLY A 73 10.22 -14.61 -1.30
N CYS A 74 9.06 -14.09 -0.92
CA CYS A 74 8.49 -12.90 -1.58
C CYS A 74 9.44 -11.71 -1.44
N ARG A 75 9.63 -10.94 -2.52
CA ARG A 75 10.51 -9.77 -2.53
C ARG A 75 9.77 -8.45 -2.48
N ALA A 76 8.47 -8.46 -2.58
CA ALA A 76 7.57 -7.34 -2.43
C ALA A 76 6.28 -7.83 -1.80
N LEU A 77 5.51 -6.94 -1.18
CA LEU A 77 4.24 -7.25 -0.54
C LEU A 77 3.16 -6.29 -1.03
N MET A 78 1.92 -6.78 -1.10
CA MET A 78 0.77 -6.00 -1.53
C MET A 78 -0.32 -5.96 -0.43
N PRO A 79 -0.06 -5.25 0.69
CA PRO A 79 -1.06 -5.11 1.74
C PRO A 79 -2.23 -4.25 1.28
N TRP A 80 -3.44 -4.61 1.72
CA TRP A 80 -4.62 -3.80 1.49
C TRP A 80 -4.69 -2.55 2.39
N ALA A 81 -5.40 -1.52 1.95
CA ALA A 81 -5.84 -0.41 2.81
C ALA A 81 -7.22 -0.71 3.44
N ALA A 82 -8.08 -1.39 2.69
CA ALA A 82 -9.39 -1.91 3.05
C ALA A 82 -9.78 -3.03 2.08
N PRO A 83 -10.87 -3.78 2.32
CA PRO A 83 -11.34 -4.83 1.42
C PRO A 83 -11.55 -4.35 -0.02
N ILE A 84 -11.32 -5.26 -0.97
CA ILE A 84 -11.41 -4.98 -2.41
C ILE A 84 -12.75 -4.31 -2.76
N GLY A 85 -12.68 -3.23 -3.51
CA GLY A 85 -13.87 -2.58 -4.07
C GLY A 85 -14.67 -1.70 -3.12
N THR A 86 -14.28 -1.61 -1.83
CA THR A 86 -15.03 -0.85 -0.82
C THR A 86 -14.85 0.66 -0.92
N GLY A 87 -13.68 1.14 -1.37
CA GLY A 87 -13.37 2.57 -1.41
C GLY A 87 -13.31 3.24 -0.02
N LEU A 88 -13.22 2.45 1.06
CA LEU A 88 -13.19 2.95 2.44
C LEU A 88 -11.91 3.71 2.76
N GLY A 89 -10.86 3.52 1.96
CA GLY A 89 -9.56 4.13 2.21
C GLY A 89 -8.77 3.37 3.24
N VAL A 90 -7.94 4.09 4.00
CA VAL A 90 -7.08 3.50 5.01
C VAL A 90 -7.86 3.24 6.29
N VAL A 91 -8.26 1.98 6.52
CA VAL A 91 -9.06 1.60 7.71
C VAL A 91 -8.16 1.40 8.94
N HIS A 92 -6.98 0.79 8.76
CA HIS A 92 -6.05 0.50 9.85
C HIS A 92 -4.72 1.26 9.69
N GLU A 93 -4.79 2.58 9.84
CA GLU A 93 -3.63 3.48 9.69
C GLU A 93 -2.43 3.05 10.52
N TYR A 94 -2.65 2.72 11.80
CA TYR A 94 -1.59 2.29 12.70
C TYR A 94 -0.84 1.07 12.18
N ALA A 95 -1.58 0.04 11.73
CA ALA A 95 -0.97 -1.20 11.24
C ALA A 95 -0.13 -0.95 9.98
N LEU A 96 -0.63 -0.17 9.03
CA LEU A 96 0.09 0.17 7.80
C LEU A 96 1.35 1.01 8.09
N ARG A 97 1.29 1.96 9.01
CA ARG A 97 2.48 2.74 9.41
C ARG A 97 3.53 1.87 10.09
N VAL A 98 3.11 0.99 11.01
CA VAL A 98 4.01 0.01 11.65
C VAL A 98 4.61 -0.93 10.62
N LEU A 99 3.82 -1.40 9.64
CA LEU A 99 4.32 -2.26 8.58
C LEU A 99 5.46 -1.60 7.81
N ARG A 100 5.27 -0.34 7.37
CA ARG A 100 6.32 0.42 6.66
C ARG A 100 7.56 0.65 7.52
N GLU A 101 7.38 1.00 8.79
CA GLU A 101 8.48 1.21 9.74
C GLU A 101 9.32 -0.05 9.96
N ARG A 102 8.65 -1.21 10.06
CA ARG A 102 9.28 -2.50 10.36
C ARG A 102 9.88 -3.21 9.15
N LEU A 103 9.52 -2.80 7.94
CA LEU A 103 9.98 -3.35 6.68
C LEU A 103 10.53 -2.23 5.76
N PRO A 104 11.55 -1.45 6.21
CA PRO A 104 11.99 -0.25 5.51
C PRO A 104 12.56 -0.52 4.11
N ASP A 105 13.15 -1.68 3.91
CA ASP A 105 13.83 -2.05 2.66
C ASP A 105 12.96 -2.92 1.75
N THR A 106 11.75 -3.28 2.18
CA THR A 106 10.83 -4.11 1.38
C THR A 106 9.95 -3.22 0.52
N PRO A 107 9.86 -3.46 -0.79
CA PRO A 107 8.87 -2.82 -1.63
C PRO A 107 7.44 -3.15 -1.15
N LEU A 108 6.69 -2.12 -0.77
CA LEU A 108 5.32 -2.22 -0.28
C LEU A 108 4.38 -1.48 -1.23
N ILE A 109 3.40 -2.18 -1.76
CA ILE A 109 2.41 -1.67 -2.72
C ILE A 109 1.05 -1.73 -2.05
N ILE A 110 0.39 -0.61 -1.82
CA ILE A 110 -0.99 -0.65 -1.32
C ILE A 110 -1.91 -1.16 -2.43
N ASP A 111 -2.58 -2.26 -2.14
CA ASP A 111 -3.52 -2.92 -3.04
C ASP A 111 -4.91 -2.95 -2.39
N ALA A 112 -5.92 -2.54 -3.11
CA ALA A 112 -7.31 -2.53 -2.67
C ALA A 112 -7.71 -1.48 -1.62
N GLY A 113 -8.98 -1.15 -1.64
CA GLY A 113 -9.67 -0.32 -0.65
C GLY A 113 -9.54 1.18 -0.81
N LEU A 114 -8.59 1.70 -1.60
CA LEU A 114 -8.49 3.13 -1.86
C LEU A 114 -9.68 3.61 -2.69
N GLY A 115 -10.30 4.72 -2.28
CA GLY A 115 -11.44 5.35 -2.96
C GLY A 115 -11.16 6.76 -3.45
N LEU A 116 -10.22 7.48 -2.82
CA LEU A 116 -9.91 8.88 -3.12
C LEU A 116 -8.42 9.10 -3.36
N PRO A 117 -8.06 10.05 -4.24
CA PRO A 117 -6.66 10.44 -4.49
C PRO A 117 -5.91 10.86 -3.23
N SER A 118 -6.56 11.53 -2.28
CA SER A 118 -5.96 11.93 -1.01
C SER A 118 -5.44 10.74 -0.18
N GLN A 119 -6.13 9.60 -0.24
CA GLN A 119 -5.72 8.38 0.45
C GLN A 119 -4.47 7.77 -0.20
N ALA A 120 -4.35 7.85 -1.52
CA ALA A 120 -3.13 7.46 -2.22
C ALA A 120 -1.96 8.39 -1.86
N ALA A 121 -2.17 9.71 -1.83
CA ALA A 121 -1.15 10.64 -1.36
C ALA A 121 -0.69 10.30 0.06
N GLN A 122 -1.62 10.05 0.98
CA GLN A 122 -1.34 9.70 2.37
C GLN A 122 -0.41 8.48 2.51
N VAL A 123 -0.69 7.38 1.81
CA VAL A 123 0.16 6.18 1.91
C VAL A 123 1.53 6.41 1.27
N MET A 124 1.60 7.20 0.19
CA MET A 124 2.88 7.58 -0.42
C MET A 124 3.70 8.50 0.51
N GLU A 125 3.06 9.39 1.27
CA GLU A 125 3.71 10.22 2.31
C GLU A 125 4.31 9.38 3.43
N TRP A 126 3.71 8.24 3.78
CA TRP A 126 4.28 7.28 4.74
C TRP A 126 5.45 6.49 4.20
N GLY A 127 5.75 6.60 2.89
CA GLY A 127 6.88 5.93 2.26
C GLY A 127 6.55 4.59 1.61
N TYR A 128 5.28 4.30 1.35
CA TYR A 128 4.92 3.18 0.48
C TYR A 128 5.44 3.42 -0.94
N ASP A 129 5.77 2.34 -1.65
CA ASP A 129 6.47 2.43 -2.93
C ASP A 129 5.53 2.62 -4.11
N ALA A 130 4.31 2.10 -4.01
CA ALA A 130 3.29 2.24 -5.05
C ALA A 130 1.88 2.01 -4.50
N VAL A 131 0.89 2.29 -5.35
CA VAL A 131 -0.51 1.89 -5.15
C VAL A 131 -1.00 1.15 -6.39
N LEU A 132 -1.86 0.14 -6.20
CA LEU A 132 -2.59 -0.52 -7.26
C LEU A 132 -4.05 -0.10 -7.19
N LEU A 133 -4.62 0.34 -8.29
CA LEU A 133 -5.95 0.92 -8.39
C LEU A 133 -6.77 0.24 -9.50
N ASN A 134 -8.03 -0.05 -9.21
CA ASN A 134 -9.00 -0.47 -10.20
C ASN A 134 -10.36 0.21 -9.93
N THR A 135 -11.11 -0.28 -8.95
CA THR A 135 -12.51 0.12 -8.69
C THR A 135 -12.68 1.62 -8.50
N ALA A 136 -11.76 2.28 -7.78
CA ALA A 136 -11.81 3.72 -7.54
C ALA A 136 -11.76 4.54 -8.84
N VAL A 137 -11.09 4.03 -9.86
CA VAL A 137 -11.01 4.65 -11.18
C VAL A 137 -12.15 4.17 -12.06
N SER A 138 -12.31 2.86 -12.26
CA SER A 138 -13.22 2.27 -13.24
C SER A 138 -14.71 2.53 -12.95
N ARG A 139 -15.07 2.70 -11.68
CA ARG A 139 -16.46 2.99 -11.24
C ARG A 139 -16.69 4.45 -10.88
N SER A 140 -15.73 5.35 -11.12
CA SER A 140 -15.96 6.79 -10.95
C SER A 140 -16.84 7.35 -12.06
N GLY A 141 -17.44 8.50 -11.80
CA GLY A 141 -18.27 9.20 -12.81
C GLY A 141 -17.47 9.69 -14.02
N ASN A 142 -16.15 9.90 -13.86
CA ASN A 142 -15.21 10.22 -14.93
C ASN A 142 -13.88 9.48 -14.69
N PRO A 143 -13.70 8.26 -15.25
CA PRO A 143 -12.51 7.44 -15.03
C PRO A 143 -11.19 8.10 -15.48
N VAL A 144 -11.23 8.90 -16.55
CA VAL A 144 -10.05 9.57 -17.09
C VAL A 144 -9.52 10.63 -16.12
N ASP A 145 -10.41 11.49 -15.64
CA ASP A 145 -10.03 12.52 -14.66
C ASP A 145 -9.66 11.90 -13.32
N MET A 146 -10.35 10.82 -12.91
CA MET A 146 -10.00 10.11 -11.66
C MET A 146 -8.62 9.46 -11.75
N ALA A 147 -8.28 8.80 -12.86
CA ALA A 147 -6.95 8.24 -13.08
C ALA A 147 -5.86 9.32 -13.02
N ARG A 148 -6.13 10.48 -13.65
CA ARG A 148 -5.21 11.63 -13.61
C ARG A 148 -5.06 12.18 -12.20
N ALA A 149 -6.14 12.30 -11.44
CA ALA A 149 -6.12 12.77 -10.05
C ALA A 149 -5.29 11.83 -9.17
N PHE A 150 -5.47 10.51 -9.29
CA PHE A 150 -4.64 9.54 -8.57
C PHE A 150 -3.16 9.63 -8.96
N SER A 151 -2.84 9.78 -10.25
CA SER A 151 -1.47 9.95 -10.71
C SER A 151 -0.78 11.16 -10.06
N LEU A 152 -1.48 12.30 -10.01
CA LEU A 152 -0.97 13.51 -9.36
C LEU A 152 -0.79 13.33 -7.84
N ALA A 153 -1.73 12.64 -7.19
CA ALA A 153 -1.69 12.37 -5.76
C ALA A 153 -0.51 11.47 -5.37
N VAL A 154 -0.27 10.40 -6.14
CA VAL A 154 0.88 9.51 -5.95
C VAL A 154 2.20 10.27 -6.09
N ALA A 155 2.32 11.08 -7.14
CA ALA A 155 3.51 11.91 -7.36
C ALA A 155 3.71 12.92 -6.21
N SER A 156 2.65 13.59 -5.78
CA SER A 156 2.67 14.55 -4.68
C SER A 156 3.09 13.90 -3.36
N GLY A 157 2.49 12.77 -2.99
CA GLY A 157 2.83 12.05 -1.77
C GLY A 157 4.27 11.55 -1.75
N ARG A 158 4.78 11.04 -2.88
CA ARG A 158 6.20 10.65 -3.00
C ARG A 158 7.14 11.84 -2.82
N LEU A 159 6.85 12.98 -3.44
CA LEU A 159 7.65 14.19 -3.28
C LEU A 159 7.63 14.69 -1.83
N ALA A 160 6.47 14.68 -1.18
CA ALA A 160 6.33 15.05 0.23
C ALA A 160 7.18 14.15 1.14
N HIS A 161 7.11 12.83 0.94
CA HIS A 161 7.95 11.88 1.67
C HIS A 161 9.44 12.17 1.52
N GLN A 162 9.91 12.40 0.29
CA GLN A 162 11.32 12.71 0.00
C GLN A 162 11.77 14.05 0.56
N ALA A 163 10.86 15.02 0.67
CA ALA A 163 11.13 16.33 1.24
C ALA A 163 11.24 16.34 2.77
N CYS A 164 11.02 15.20 3.45
CA CYS A 164 11.06 15.09 4.89
C CYS A 164 10.15 16.12 5.59
N PRO A 165 8.85 15.89 5.65
CA PRO A 165 7.88 16.84 6.20
C PRO A 165 8.23 17.28 7.63
N VAL A 166 7.85 18.49 7.98
CA VAL A 166 7.99 18.98 9.36
C VAL A 166 7.20 18.07 10.32
N PRO A 167 7.82 17.60 11.42
CA PRO A 167 7.11 16.74 12.36
C PRO A 167 5.96 17.50 13.05
N PRO A 168 4.82 16.84 13.28
CA PRO A 168 3.74 17.42 14.06
C PRO A 168 4.21 17.87 15.45
N ARG A 169 3.69 18.99 15.94
CA ARG A 169 3.97 19.53 17.26
C ARG A 169 2.66 19.88 17.96
N GLU A 170 2.61 19.71 19.26
CA GLU A 170 1.45 20.10 20.06
C GLU A 170 1.39 21.60 20.31
N GLN A 171 2.55 22.27 20.34
CA GLN A 171 2.65 23.70 20.60
C GLN A 171 3.01 24.47 19.33
N ALA A 172 2.41 25.65 19.19
CA ALA A 172 2.73 26.57 18.11
C ALA A 172 4.17 27.08 18.22
N GLN A 173 4.84 27.16 17.08
CA GLN A 173 6.13 27.81 16.95
C GLN A 173 6.02 28.93 15.91
N ALA A 174 6.37 30.15 16.31
CA ALA A 174 6.38 31.27 15.38
C ALA A 174 7.39 31.02 14.23
N SER A 175 6.92 31.15 13.01
CA SER A 175 7.76 31.03 11.79
C SER A 175 8.31 32.38 11.32
N THR A 176 7.72 33.50 11.78
CA THR A 176 8.18 34.85 11.44
C THR A 176 9.35 35.22 12.34
N PRO A 177 10.51 35.64 11.76
CA PRO A 177 11.64 36.12 12.54
C PRO A 177 11.26 37.34 13.39
N THR A 178 11.67 37.33 14.67
CA THR A 178 11.47 38.45 15.57
C THR A 178 12.54 39.54 15.47
N VAL A 179 13.60 39.27 14.72
CA VAL A 179 14.71 40.20 14.47
C VAL A 179 14.22 41.39 13.62
N GLY A 180 14.39 42.60 14.13
CA GLY A 180 13.93 43.84 13.45
C GLY A 180 12.50 44.23 13.74
N GLN A 181 11.79 43.55 14.64
CA GLN A 181 10.49 44.02 15.16
C GLN A 181 10.69 45.18 16.15
N PRO A 182 9.74 46.13 16.20
CA PRO A 182 9.79 47.21 17.18
C PRO A 182 9.80 46.66 18.62
N PHE A 183 10.53 47.35 19.52
CA PHE A 183 10.73 46.92 20.92
C PHE A 183 9.46 46.66 21.72
N TRP A 184 8.35 47.28 21.35
CA TRP A 184 7.05 47.07 22.02
C TRP A 184 6.36 45.74 21.65
N HIS A 185 6.94 44.94 20.73
CA HIS A 185 6.49 43.58 20.46
C HIS A 185 7.19 42.54 21.35
N SER A 186 8.18 42.92 22.13
CA SER A 186 8.84 42.06 23.13
C SER A 186 8.19 42.26 24.51
N ALA A 187 6.86 42.20 24.60
CA ALA A 187 6.20 42.19 25.89
C ALA A 187 6.48 40.88 26.62
N GLU A 188 7.38 40.90 27.55
CA GLU A 188 7.44 39.96 28.66
C GLU A 188 6.13 40.05 29.45
N TYR A 189 5.35 38.97 29.50
CA TYR A 189 4.34 38.75 30.52
C TYR A 189 4.77 37.59 31.41
#